data_75d13f9f59151d06d649179fe8c08c75
#
_entry.id   75d13f9f59151d06d649179fe8c08c75
#
_cell.length_a   1.000
_cell.length_b   1.000
_cell.length_c   1.000
_cell.angle_alpha   90.00
_cell.angle_beta   90.00
_cell.angle_gamma   90.00
#
_symmetry.space_group_name_H-M   'P 1'
#
loop_
_entity.id
_entity.type
_entity.pdbx_description
1 polymer ?
#
loop_
_entity_poly.entity_id
_entity_poly.type
_entity_poly.pdbx_seq_one_letter_code
_entity_poly.pdbx_strand_id
1 'polypeptide(L)'
;SVASAGAKWLVLCDTNGGTLPEQIAKITQKVVSELKDYDAAIGIHTHNDGELAVANSLAAVDAGALQVQGTINGIGERCGNADLISVVSNLALKKEGYNVLGGKPLTHLTELSRYVYETANLQWKNGQAFVGQSAFAHKGGMHVHAINKASKTYEHIDPALVGNERRILVSELSGRSNIVAMATKHNIED
;
A
#
# COMPACT_ATOMS: atom_id res chain seq x y z
N SER A 1 15.93 -23.20 -21.51
CA SER A 1 15.48 -22.05 -20.68
C SER A 1 15.67 -22.35 -19.21
N VAL A 2 15.61 -21.33 -18.35
CA VAL A 2 15.72 -21.53 -16.87
C VAL A 2 14.56 -22.38 -16.35
N ALA A 3 13.39 -22.24 -16.93
CA ALA A 3 12.21 -23.07 -16.61
C ALA A 3 12.45 -24.56 -16.95
N SER A 4 13.03 -24.86 -18.12
CA SER A 4 13.36 -26.24 -18.51
C SER A 4 14.45 -26.88 -17.64
N ALA A 5 15.25 -26.05 -16.94
CA ALA A 5 16.22 -26.49 -15.94
C ALA A 5 15.60 -26.75 -14.55
N GLY A 6 14.29 -26.59 -14.38
CA GLY A 6 13.57 -26.90 -13.15
C GLY A 6 13.38 -25.75 -12.16
N ALA A 7 13.60 -24.50 -12.57
CA ALA A 7 13.30 -23.34 -11.72
C ALA A 7 11.80 -23.28 -11.43
N LYS A 8 11.42 -23.15 -10.15
CA LYS A 8 10.04 -23.07 -9.68
C LYS A 8 9.48 -21.65 -9.70
N TRP A 9 10.34 -20.66 -9.58
CA TRP A 9 10.00 -19.25 -9.62
C TRP A 9 10.88 -18.52 -10.62
N LEU A 10 10.25 -17.73 -11.50
CA LEU A 10 10.91 -16.80 -12.38
C LEU A 10 10.41 -15.39 -12.04
N VAL A 11 11.32 -14.56 -11.56
CA VAL A 11 10.99 -13.22 -11.13
C VAL A 11 11.37 -12.21 -12.20
N LEU A 12 10.39 -11.48 -12.70
CA LEU A 12 10.62 -10.36 -13.61
C LEU A 12 11.12 -9.16 -12.78
N CYS A 13 12.22 -8.55 -13.21
CA CYS A 13 12.85 -7.44 -12.47
C CYS A 13 12.77 -6.15 -13.27
N ASP A 14 12.02 -5.16 -12.77
CA ASP A 14 12.10 -3.76 -13.22
C ASP A 14 13.24 -3.06 -12.48
N THR A 15 14.47 -3.41 -12.84
CA THR A 15 15.70 -3.06 -12.11
C THR A 15 15.96 -1.56 -12.04
N ASN A 16 15.62 -0.81 -13.09
CA ASN A 16 15.81 0.65 -13.10
C ASN A 16 14.59 1.45 -12.68
N GLY A 17 13.45 0.77 -12.40
CA GLY A 17 12.21 1.40 -11.94
C GLY A 17 11.54 2.33 -12.96
N GLY A 18 11.87 2.19 -14.24
CA GLY A 18 11.41 3.10 -15.30
C GLY A 18 10.28 2.55 -16.16
N THR A 19 9.81 1.33 -15.91
CA THR A 19 8.76 0.71 -16.73
C THR A 19 7.39 1.20 -16.32
N LEU A 20 6.50 1.43 -17.27
CA LEU A 20 5.11 1.81 -17.01
C LEU A 20 4.22 0.59 -16.73
N PRO A 21 3.12 0.74 -15.96
CA PRO A 21 2.25 -0.39 -15.57
C PRO A 21 1.71 -1.20 -16.76
N GLU A 22 1.35 -0.54 -17.86
CA GLU A 22 0.85 -1.22 -19.07
C GLU A 22 1.92 -2.10 -19.73
N GLN A 23 3.18 -1.69 -19.66
CA GLN A 23 4.30 -2.46 -20.17
C GLN A 23 4.60 -3.66 -19.29
N ILE A 24 4.59 -3.46 -17.95
CA ILE A 24 4.72 -4.56 -16.98
C ILE A 24 3.62 -5.59 -17.21
N ALA A 25 2.36 -5.17 -17.33
CA ALA A 25 1.25 -6.10 -17.60
C ALA A 25 1.46 -6.92 -18.87
N LYS A 26 1.82 -6.26 -19.98
CA LYS A 26 2.08 -6.93 -21.27
C LYS A 26 3.24 -7.95 -21.20
N ILE A 27 4.34 -7.55 -20.56
CA ILE A 27 5.51 -8.43 -20.39
C ILE A 27 5.13 -9.64 -19.53
N THR A 28 4.45 -9.40 -18.41
CA THR A 28 4.02 -10.47 -17.50
C THR A 28 3.09 -11.46 -18.19
N GLN A 29 2.05 -10.98 -18.90
CA GLN A 29 1.13 -11.82 -19.66
C GLN A 29 1.86 -12.68 -20.69
N LYS A 30 2.80 -12.08 -21.43
CA LYS A 30 3.60 -12.79 -22.41
C LYS A 30 4.39 -13.95 -21.75
N VAL A 31 5.11 -13.64 -20.66
CA VAL A 31 5.93 -14.63 -19.97
C VAL A 31 5.07 -15.73 -19.35
N VAL A 32 3.95 -15.39 -18.72
CA VAL A 32 2.97 -16.37 -18.19
C VAL A 32 2.48 -17.30 -19.28
N SER A 33 2.14 -16.77 -20.47
CA SER A 33 1.65 -17.59 -21.58
C SER A 33 2.73 -18.50 -22.19
N GLU A 34 3.98 -18.03 -22.26
CA GLU A 34 5.12 -18.81 -22.76
C GLU A 34 5.55 -19.94 -21.80
N LEU A 35 5.23 -19.79 -20.51
CA LEU A 35 5.63 -20.72 -19.45
C LEU A 35 4.51 -21.67 -19.01
N LYS A 36 3.35 -21.63 -19.65
CA LYS A 36 2.16 -22.43 -19.27
C LYS A 36 2.40 -23.94 -19.20
N ASP A 37 3.36 -24.46 -19.99
CA ASP A 37 3.71 -25.87 -20.07
C ASP A 37 4.84 -26.28 -19.09
N TYR A 38 5.33 -25.33 -18.29
CA TYR A 38 6.35 -25.56 -17.27
C TYR A 38 5.75 -25.47 -15.86
N ASP A 39 6.28 -26.27 -14.94
CA ASP A 39 5.95 -26.20 -13.51
C ASP A 39 6.72 -25.03 -12.85
N ALA A 40 6.44 -23.80 -13.31
CA ALA A 40 7.10 -22.60 -12.85
C ALA A 40 6.09 -21.45 -12.68
N ALA A 41 6.19 -20.74 -11.56
CA ALA A 41 5.38 -19.56 -11.25
C ALA A 41 6.15 -18.28 -11.54
N ILE A 42 5.41 -17.20 -11.84
CA ILE A 42 5.99 -15.90 -12.14
C ILE A 42 5.90 -15.00 -10.90
N GLY A 43 7.01 -14.35 -10.58
CA GLY A 43 7.09 -13.27 -9.62
C GLY A 43 7.42 -11.95 -10.28
N ILE A 44 7.29 -10.87 -9.50
CA ILE A 44 7.64 -9.50 -9.91
C ILE A 44 8.48 -8.82 -8.83
N HIS A 45 9.52 -8.10 -9.23
CA HIS A 45 10.36 -7.26 -8.40
C HIS A 45 10.51 -5.90 -9.06
N THR A 46 10.02 -4.84 -8.40
CA THR A 46 10.01 -3.49 -8.97
C THR A 46 10.72 -2.49 -8.07
N HIS A 47 11.46 -1.57 -8.70
CA HIS A 47 12.05 -0.40 -8.07
C HIS A 47 11.15 0.83 -8.23
N ASN A 48 11.33 1.82 -7.33
CA ASN A 48 10.40 2.95 -7.19
C ASN A 48 10.93 4.27 -7.77
N ASP A 49 11.86 4.20 -8.72
CA ASP A 49 12.52 5.38 -9.29
C ASP A 49 11.54 6.32 -10.01
N GLY A 50 10.51 5.78 -10.65
CA GLY A 50 9.41 6.53 -11.24
C GLY A 50 8.17 6.68 -10.33
N GLU A 51 8.26 6.34 -9.03
CA GLU A 51 7.13 6.25 -8.09
C GLU A 51 6.01 5.27 -8.51
N LEU A 52 6.33 4.28 -9.36
CA LEU A 52 5.37 3.34 -9.92
C LEU A 52 5.52 1.90 -9.39
N ALA A 53 6.44 1.64 -8.47
CA ALA A 53 6.74 0.27 -8.04
C ALA A 53 5.51 -0.49 -7.52
N VAL A 54 4.65 0.16 -6.74
CA VAL A 54 3.40 -0.44 -6.24
C VAL A 54 2.43 -0.69 -7.39
N ALA A 55 2.22 0.29 -8.26
CA ALA A 55 1.34 0.17 -9.42
C ALA A 55 1.81 -0.94 -10.37
N ASN A 56 3.10 -1.01 -10.64
CA ASN A 56 3.73 -2.03 -11.45
C ASN A 56 3.56 -3.43 -10.85
N SER A 57 3.75 -3.56 -9.54
CA SER A 57 3.52 -4.83 -8.83
C SER A 57 2.08 -5.30 -8.93
N LEU A 58 1.11 -4.40 -8.75
CA LEU A 58 -0.32 -4.71 -8.90
C LEU A 58 -0.69 -5.08 -10.34
N ALA A 59 -0.14 -4.38 -11.33
CA ALA A 59 -0.34 -4.68 -12.74
C ALA A 59 0.22 -6.07 -13.13
N ALA A 60 1.36 -6.45 -12.57
CA ALA A 60 1.93 -7.79 -12.75
C ALA A 60 1.05 -8.88 -12.14
N VAL A 61 0.51 -8.65 -10.94
CA VAL A 61 -0.42 -9.60 -10.28
C VAL A 61 -1.69 -9.77 -11.11
N ASP A 62 -2.29 -8.68 -11.60
CA ASP A 62 -3.44 -8.74 -12.51
C ASP A 62 -3.13 -9.50 -13.82
N ALA A 63 -1.88 -9.47 -14.25
CA ALA A 63 -1.39 -10.14 -15.45
C ALA A 63 -0.94 -11.60 -15.20
N GLY A 64 -1.08 -12.13 -13.99
CA GLY A 64 -0.82 -13.52 -13.64
C GLY A 64 0.45 -13.78 -12.83
N ALA A 65 1.13 -12.76 -12.31
CA ALA A 65 2.19 -12.96 -11.34
C ALA A 65 1.61 -13.44 -9.99
N LEU A 66 2.23 -14.45 -9.39
CA LEU A 66 1.80 -15.08 -8.14
C LEU A 66 2.65 -14.67 -6.93
N GLN A 67 3.75 -13.93 -7.16
CA GLN A 67 4.64 -13.45 -6.12
C GLN A 67 4.99 -11.98 -6.37
N VAL A 68 4.98 -11.18 -5.32
CA VAL A 68 5.54 -9.83 -5.32
C VAL A 68 6.74 -9.80 -4.36
N GLN A 69 7.88 -9.35 -4.86
CA GLN A 69 9.04 -9.03 -4.04
C GLN A 69 9.06 -7.52 -3.80
N GLY A 70 9.24 -7.13 -2.56
CA GLY A 70 9.32 -5.76 -2.12
C GLY A 70 9.84 -5.69 -0.69
N THR A 71 9.75 -4.52 -0.08
CA THR A 71 10.19 -4.32 1.30
C THR A 71 9.12 -3.59 2.12
N ILE A 72 9.11 -3.79 3.41
CA ILE A 72 8.28 -2.99 4.30
C ILE A 72 8.75 -1.54 4.21
N ASN A 73 7.79 -0.62 4.03
CA ASN A 73 8.03 0.81 3.84
C ASN A 73 8.75 1.19 2.53
N GLY A 74 8.91 0.24 1.60
CA GLY A 74 9.60 0.49 0.34
C GLY A 74 11.10 0.78 0.49
N ILE A 75 11.71 0.43 1.60
CA ILE A 75 13.14 0.66 1.86
C ILE A 75 13.96 -0.11 0.82
N GLY A 76 14.93 0.53 0.21
CA GLY A 76 15.77 -0.09 -0.81
C GLY A 76 16.70 0.90 -1.47
N GLU A 77 17.41 0.41 -2.46
CA GLU A 77 18.42 1.16 -3.20
C GLU A 77 17.78 2.31 -4.00
N ARG A 78 18.47 3.43 -4.15
CA ARG A 78 18.03 4.66 -4.82
C ARG A 78 16.71 5.20 -4.25
N CYS A 79 15.59 5.09 -5.00
CA CYS A 79 14.25 5.53 -4.55
C CYS A 79 13.46 4.44 -3.81
N GLY A 80 14.06 3.25 -3.64
CA GLY A 80 13.48 2.12 -2.92
C GLY A 80 12.86 1.05 -3.82
N ASN A 81 12.24 0.08 -3.17
CA ASN A 81 11.51 -1.03 -3.77
C ASN A 81 9.99 -0.79 -3.69
N ALA A 82 9.22 -1.72 -4.23
CA ALA A 82 7.78 -1.75 -3.97
C ALA A 82 7.51 -1.79 -2.45
N ASP A 83 6.71 -0.84 -1.97
CA ASP A 83 6.28 -0.84 -0.57
C ASP A 83 5.22 -1.93 -0.34
N LEU A 84 5.61 -3.00 0.35
CA LEU A 84 4.72 -4.12 0.67
C LEU A 84 3.54 -3.71 1.56
N ILE A 85 3.64 -2.64 2.36
CA ILE A 85 2.50 -2.09 3.08
C ILE A 85 1.39 -1.73 2.08
N SER A 86 1.73 -0.98 1.05
CA SER A 86 0.78 -0.54 0.02
C SER A 86 0.33 -1.69 -0.89
N VAL A 87 1.23 -2.59 -1.29
CA VAL A 87 0.88 -3.75 -2.13
C VAL A 87 -0.14 -4.64 -1.42
N VAL A 88 0.17 -5.07 -0.19
CA VAL A 88 -0.68 -5.96 0.61
C VAL A 88 -2.04 -5.32 0.90
N SER A 89 -2.06 -4.04 1.30
CA SER A 89 -3.30 -3.32 1.59
C SER A 89 -4.20 -3.19 0.36
N ASN A 90 -3.64 -2.88 -0.81
CA ASN A 90 -4.44 -2.78 -2.04
C ASN A 90 -4.99 -4.14 -2.47
N LEU A 91 -4.19 -5.21 -2.40
CA LEU A 91 -4.64 -6.56 -2.77
C LEU A 91 -5.71 -7.07 -1.80
N ALA A 92 -5.50 -6.93 -0.49
CA ALA A 92 -6.40 -7.49 0.51
C ALA A 92 -7.70 -6.69 0.71
N LEU A 93 -7.66 -5.35 0.56
CA LEU A 93 -8.79 -4.49 0.93
C LEU A 93 -9.55 -3.92 -0.27
N LYS A 94 -9.00 -4.00 -1.49
CA LYS A 94 -9.60 -3.36 -2.67
C LYS A 94 -9.77 -4.30 -3.87
N LYS A 95 -9.16 -5.48 -3.84
CA LYS A 95 -9.25 -6.45 -4.93
C LYS A 95 -9.94 -7.72 -4.47
N GLU A 96 -10.89 -8.18 -5.24
CA GLU A 96 -11.57 -9.46 -5.00
C GLU A 96 -10.76 -10.63 -5.55
N GLY A 97 -10.89 -11.81 -4.93
CA GLY A 97 -10.26 -13.04 -5.39
C GLY A 97 -8.80 -13.26 -4.96
N TYR A 98 -8.20 -12.32 -4.21
CA TYR A 98 -6.83 -12.46 -3.71
C TYR A 98 -6.83 -12.84 -2.23
N ASN A 99 -6.21 -13.99 -1.91
CA ASN A 99 -5.99 -14.43 -0.53
C ASN A 99 -4.59 -14.05 -0.07
N VAL A 100 -4.41 -12.79 0.31
CA VAL A 100 -3.13 -12.26 0.80
C VAL A 100 -2.96 -12.63 2.27
N LEU A 101 -1.75 -13.01 2.68
CA LEU A 101 -1.38 -13.40 4.06
C LEU A 101 -2.28 -14.49 4.67
N GLY A 102 -2.88 -15.37 3.83
CA GLY A 102 -3.77 -16.41 4.30
C GLY A 102 -5.06 -15.88 4.93
N GLY A 103 -5.53 -14.70 4.50
CA GLY A 103 -6.75 -14.06 5.00
C GLY A 103 -6.62 -13.46 6.41
N LYS A 104 -5.41 -13.33 6.95
CA LYS A 104 -5.18 -12.68 8.25
C LYS A 104 -5.47 -11.18 8.17
N PRO A 105 -6.02 -10.58 9.25
CA PRO A 105 -6.29 -9.15 9.28
C PRO A 105 -5.01 -8.33 9.22
N LEU A 106 -5.09 -7.13 8.66
CA LEU A 106 -3.96 -6.22 8.48
C LEU A 106 -3.79 -5.23 9.64
N THR A 107 -4.46 -5.45 10.76
CA THR A 107 -4.52 -4.52 11.92
C THR A 107 -3.17 -4.21 12.57
N HIS A 108 -2.11 -4.96 12.23
CA HIS A 108 -0.76 -4.71 12.71
C HIS A 108 0.16 -4.00 11.70
N LEU A 109 -0.36 -3.58 10.52
CA LEU A 109 0.50 -2.97 9.49
C LEU A 109 1.13 -1.64 9.95
N THR A 110 0.38 -0.82 10.67
CA THR A 110 0.91 0.46 11.20
C THR A 110 2.02 0.21 12.22
N GLU A 111 1.82 -0.74 13.12
CA GLU A 111 2.82 -1.13 14.11
C GLU A 111 4.08 -1.72 13.43
N LEU A 112 3.89 -2.63 12.47
CA LEU A 112 4.98 -3.22 11.67
C LEU A 112 5.79 -2.15 10.94
N SER A 113 5.12 -1.19 10.29
CA SER A 113 5.78 -0.08 9.59
C SER A 113 6.67 0.72 10.55
N ARG A 114 6.14 1.06 11.73
CA ARG A 114 6.88 1.79 12.76
C ARG A 114 8.09 1.00 13.27
N TYR A 115 7.86 -0.25 13.61
CA TYR A 115 8.92 -1.15 14.08
C TYR A 115 10.10 -1.24 13.09
N VAL A 116 9.80 -1.36 11.79
CA VAL A 116 10.83 -1.41 10.75
C VAL A 116 11.59 -0.09 10.63
N TYR A 117 10.91 1.07 10.69
CA TYR A 117 11.59 2.37 10.68
C TYR A 117 12.51 2.54 11.90
N GLU A 118 12.03 2.17 13.08
CA GLU A 118 12.81 2.25 14.33
C GLU A 118 14.04 1.33 14.29
N THR A 119 13.84 0.07 13.87
CA THR A 119 14.92 -0.91 13.75
C THR A 119 15.97 -0.50 12.72
N ALA A 120 15.54 0.11 11.62
CA ALA A 120 16.42 0.64 10.58
C ALA A 120 17.04 2.00 10.92
N ASN A 121 16.69 2.59 12.06
CA ASN A 121 17.08 3.95 12.45
C ASN A 121 16.75 5.01 11.38
N LEU A 122 15.58 4.91 10.79
CA LEU A 122 15.06 5.81 9.76
C LEU A 122 13.90 6.65 10.31
N GLN A 123 13.77 7.87 9.80
CA GLN A 123 12.62 8.71 10.13
C GLN A 123 11.35 8.21 9.46
N TRP A 124 10.24 8.27 10.18
CA TRP A 124 8.93 7.95 9.63
C TRP A 124 8.53 8.93 8.54
N LYS A 125 7.91 8.40 7.50
CA LYS A 125 7.23 9.20 6.49
C LYS A 125 5.80 9.47 6.95
N ASN A 126 5.53 10.65 7.50
CA ASN A 126 4.19 11.02 7.99
C ASN A 126 3.09 10.84 6.94
N GLY A 127 3.38 11.11 5.68
CA GLY A 127 2.46 10.96 4.55
C GLY A 127 2.46 9.59 3.89
N GLN A 128 3.08 8.55 4.50
CA GLN A 128 3.07 7.21 3.91
C GLN A 128 1.63 6.68 3.80
N ALA A 129 1.30 6.14 2.64
CA ALA A 129 -0.03 5.56 2.41
C ALA A 129 -0.35 4.48 3.45
N PHE A 130 -1.60 4.41 3.87
CA PHE A 130 -2.19 3.48 4.84
C PHE A 130 -1.70 3.63 6.29
N VAL A 131 -0.40 3.79 6.55
CA VAL A 131 0.20 3.68 7.89
C VAL A 131 0.79 4.98 8.43
N GLY A 132 0.96 6.00 7.61
CA GLY A 132 1.50 7.29 8.02
C GLY A 132 0.55 8.03 8.97
N GLN A 133 1.11 8.90 9.82
CA GLN A 133 0.32 9.70 10.76
C GLN A 133 -0.67 10.64 10.06
N SER A 134 -0.33 11.10 8.84
CA SER A 134 -1.16 12.00 8.05
C SER A 134 -2.10 11.26 7.09
N ALA A 135 -1.99 9.92 6.96
CA ALA A 135 -2.76 9.15 5.98
C ALA A 135 -4.28 9.30 6.15
N PHE A 136 -4.75 9.51 7.39
CA PHE A 136 -6.15 9.71 7.74
C PHE A 136 -6.34 10.96 8.60
N ALA A 137 -5.54 12.00 8.36
CA ALA A 137 -5.62 13.26 9.05
C ALA A 137 -6.44 14.28 8.24
N HIS A 138 -7.43 14.88 8.87
CA HIS A 138 -8.36 15.83 8.25
C HIS A 138 -8.31 17.17 8.97
N LYS A 139 -8.08 18.26 8.22
CA LYS A 139 -7.97 19.62 8.74
C LYS A 139 -9.16 20.50 8.35
N GLY A 140 -9.71 20.29 7.16
CA GLY A 140 -10.78 21.14 6.63
C GLY A 140 -12.14 20.83 7.27
N GLY A 141 -12.88 21.87 7.71
CA GLY A 141 -14.19 21.72 8.34
C GLY A 141 -15.23 21.01 7.46
N MET A 142 -15.20 21.25 6.15
CA MET A 142 -16.06 20.52 5.19
C MET A 142 -15.71 19.02 5.14
N HIS A 143 -14.42 18.66 5.21
CA HIS A 143 -13.97 17.28 5.24
C HIS A 143 -14.48 16.57 6.50
N VAL A 144 -14.32 17.19 7.66
CA VAL A 144 -14.79 16.66 8.94
C VAL A 144 -16.30 16.46 8.95
N HIS A 145 -17.06 17.43 8.43
CA HIS A 145 -18.52 17.32 8.33
C HIS A 145 -18.95 16.19 7.39
N ALA A 146 -18.30 16.05 6.23
CA ALA A 146 -18.61 14.99 5.27
C ALA A 146 -18.25 13.59 5.81
N ILE A 147 -17.12 13.45 6.48
CA ILE A 147 -16.68 12.18 7.11
C ILE A 147 -17.66 11.75 8.19
N ASN A 148 -18.17 12.67 9.01
CA ASN A 148 -19.18 12.38 10.02
C ASN A 148 -20.50 11.88 9.42
N LYS A 149 -20.83 12.27 8.18
CA LYS A 149 -22.01 11.78 7.45
C LYS A 149 -21.74 10.48 6.69
N ALA A 150 -20.59 10.39 6.02
CA ALA A 150 -20.18 9.23 5.24
C ALA A 150 -18.64 9.20 5.11
N SER A 151 -17.99 8.38 5.91
CA SER A 151 -16.50 8.28 5.95
C SER A 151 -15.87 8.03 4.58
N LYS A 152 -16.51 7.21 3.75
CA LYS A 152 -16.06 6.90 2.38
C LYS A 152 -15.92 8.11 1.45
N THR A 153 -16.42 9.29 1.83
CA THR A 153 -16.28 10.51 1.02
C THR A 153 -14.82 10.98 0.92
N TYR A 154 -14.04 10.80 1.97
CA TYR A 154 -12.65 11.27 2.05
C TYR A 154 -11.66 10.20 2.54
N GLU A 155 -12.15 9.04 2.94
CA GLU A 155 -11.32 7.92 3.36
C GLU A 155 -11.58 6.73 2.44
N HIS A 156 -10.54 6.25 1.80
CA HIS A 156 -10.63 5.15 0.85
C HIS A 156 -10.77 3.77 1.50
N ILE A 157 -10.50 3.68 2.82
CA ILE A 157 -10.69 2.52 3.71
C ILE A 157 -10.99 3.03 5.13
N ASP A 158 -11.47 2.14 6.00
CA ASP A 158 -11.46 2.38 7.44
C ASP A 158 -10.01 2.26 7.96
N PRO A 159 -9.47 3.31 8.64
CA PRO A 159 -8.12 3.28 9.20
C PRO A 159 -7.85 2.08 10.12
N ALA A 160 -8.84 1.64 10.89
CA ALA A 160 -8.72 0.52 11.82
C ALA A 160 -8.32 -0.79 11.13
N LEU A 161 -8.66 -0.96 9.83
CA LEU A 161 -8.29 -2.15 9.06
C LEU A 161 -6.78 -2.34 8.93
N VAL A 162 -6.02 -1.27 9.04
CA VAL A 162 -4.54 -1.28 8.97
C VAL A 162 -3.87 -0.88 10.29
N GLY A 163 -4.64 -0.82 11.38
CA GLY A 163 -4.15 -0.42 12.70
C GLY A 163 -3.79 1.05 12.81
N ASN A 164 -4.36 1.90 11.96
CA ASN A 164 -4.23 3.35 12.02
C ASN A 164 -5.50 3.97 12.62
N GLU A 165 -5.51 5.28 12.82
CA GLU A 165 -6.64 6.02 13.36
C GLU A 165 -6.94 7.28 12.56
N ARG A 166 -8.21 7.68 12.59
CA ARG A 166 -8.62 9.00 12.07
C ARG A 166 -8.15 10.08 13.00
N ARG A 167 -7.60 11.15 12.43
CA ARG A 167 -7.15 12.34 13.15
C ARG A 167 -7.84 13.59 12.62
N ILE A 168 -8.46 14.33 13.53
CA ILE A 168 -9.01 15.65 13.23
C ILE A 168 -8.03 16.67 13.76
N LEU A 169 -7.48 17.48 12.85
CA LEU A 169 -6.51 18.52 13.19
C LEU A 169 -7.25 19.85 13.40
N VAL A 170 -6.96 20.51 14.51
CA VAL A 170 -7.43 21.87 14.79
C VAL A 170 -6.32 22.85 14.46
N SER A 171 -6.65 23.94 13.80
CA SER A 171 -5.72 25.02 13.46
C SER A 171 -6.48 26.35 13.47
N GLU A 172 -5.77 27.45 13.31
CA GLU A 172 -6.36 28.80 13.23
C GLU A 172 -7.46 28.92 12.15
N LEU A 173 -7.40 28.08 11.11
CA LEU A 173 -8.41 28.02 10.03
C LEU A 173 -9.50 26.96 10.28
N SER A 174 -9.55 26.39 11.48
CA SER A 174 -10.53 25.35 11.80
C SER A 174 -11.92 25.96 12.01
N GLY A 175 -12.92 25.38 11.33
CA GLY A 175 -14.31 25.75 11.51
C GLY A 175 -14.93 25.11 12.76
N ARG A 176 -16.16 25.53 13.10
CA ARG A 176 -16.95 25.02 14.25
C ARG A 176 -17.00 23.48 14.30
N SER A 177 -17.12 22.82 13.15
CA SER A 177 -17.20 21.35 13.07
C SER A 177 -15.96 20.64 13.62
N ASN A 178 -14.76 21.21 13.44
CA ASN A 178 -13.51 20.65 13.97
C ASN A 178 -13.48 20.77 15.50
N ILE A 179 -13.89 21.93 16.01
CA ILE A 179 -13.91 22.21 17.45
C ILE A 179 -14.90 21.26 18.14
N VAL A 180 -16.12 21.14 17.62
CA VAL A 180 -17.13 20.23 18.16
C VAL A 180 -16.65 18.78 18.12
N ALA A 181 -16.05 18.32 17.02
CA ALA A 181 -15.51 16.96 16.91
C ALA A 181 -14.41 16.68 17.93
N MET A 182 -13.55 17.66 18.21
CA MET A 182 -12.50 17.55 19.24
C MET A 182 -13.10 17.58 20.66
N ALA A 183 -14.07 18.45 20.92
CA ALA A 183 -14.76 18.50 22.21
C ALA A 183 -15.43 17.14 22.51
N THR A 184 -16.14 16.57 21.56
CA THR A 184 -16.76 15.24 21.70
C THR A 184 -15.71 14.16 21.96
N LYS A 185 -14.57 14.17 21.25
CA LYS A 185 -13.48 13.19 21.43
C LYS A 185 -12.89 13.24 22.84
N HIS A 186 -12.85 14.41 23.46
CA HIS A 186 -12.26 14.64 24.78
C HIS A 186 -13.29 14.76 25.90
N ASN A 187 -14.56 14.42 25.63
CA ASN A 187 -15.67 14.54 26.58
C ASN A 187 -15.78 15.92 27.25
N ILE A 188 -15.50 16.97 26.48
CA ILE A 188 -15.68 18.36 26.90
C ILE A 188 -17.12 18.72 26.56
N GLU A 189 -17.96 18.82 27.61
CA GLU A 189 -19.33 19.33 27.49
C GLU A 189 -19.29 20.87 27.52
N ASP A 190 -20.17 21.54 26.75
CA ASP A 190 -20.35 23.01 26.74
C ASP A 190 -21.02 23.46 28.06
#